data_4a267dd22164c06bfbe8af62e3896a49
#
_entry.id   4a267dd22164c06bfbe8af62e3896a49
#
_cell.length_a   1.000
_cell.length_b   1.000
_cell.length_c   1.000
_cell.angle_alpha   90.00
_cell.angle_beta   90.00
_cell.angle_gamma   90.00
#
_symmetry.space_group_name_H-M   'P 1'
#
loop_
_entity.id
_entity.type
_entity.pdbx_description
1 polymer ?
#
loop_
_entity_poly.entity_id
_entity_poly.type
_entity_poly.pdbx_seq_one_letter_code
_entity_poly.pdbx_strand_id
1 'polypeptide(L)'
;MTRQRPLLLLTIVILGAAALFFGPGSLAEQGSPSNTRPPGTNYKAPAWTFNKITDGVYHAVGTGSLVVMSNATIIERDQDVLVVDSQVSPGGAWALREELKAITPKPIRWVVNSHFHFDHSHGNQIYGPEVQIIGHEFARQQILAGKSVDSPALQFFVGGVPNTIKTLEERLAAAKDDKERATIENQLAIQRNHLEGTNAVKPTPPTLTLTQTMTLHSGTREIRIMFLGRGHTAGDVVVYLPKERMVATGDLMVNGTSYMGDAFFTDWVDTIEAVKKLDIGTVLPGHGAAFTDMAKLTHWQAYVRDFWAQAQKFHKAGTPWEEAAKLVDLRGNAVNFPTIRTAGITPNHAMRRAYEILDGKVK
;
A
#
# COMPACT_ATOMS: atom_id res chain seq x y z
N MET A 1 51.04 71.95 2.97
CA MET A 1 50.98 70.76 3.85
C MET A 1 49.71 70.05 3.58
N THR A 2 49.74 69.15 2.61
CA THR A 2 48.61 68.36 2.15
C THR A 2 48.67 66.95 2.74
N ARG A 3 47.73 66.59 3.60
CA ARG A 3 47.60 65.24 4.18
C ARG A 3 46.85 64.35 3.22
N GLN A 4 47.51 63.36 2.62
CA GLN A 4 46.91 62.24 1.91
C GLN A 4 46.29 61.28 2.93
N ARG A 5 45.03 60.91 2.66
CA ARG A 5 44.33 59.81 3.36
C ARG A 5 44.50 58.53 2.52
N PRO A 6 44.79 57.37 3.14
CA PRO A 6 44.82 56.12 2.39
C PRO A 6 43.42 55.61 2.10
N LEU A 7 43.23 55.17 0.86
CA LEU A 7 42.05 54.49 0.39
C LEU A 7 42.05 53.03 0.88
N LEU A 8 41.10 52.65 1.74
CA LEU A 8 40.93 51.28 2.20
C LEU A 8 40.11 50.56 1.11
N LEU A 9 40.73 49.65 0.34
CA LEU A 9 40.04 48.73 -0.54
C LEU A 9 39.32 47.68 0.30
N LEU A 10 38.00 47.74 0.31
CA LEU A 10 37.13 46.72 0.89
C LEU A 10 36.92 45.60 -0.15
N THR A 11 37.62 44.48 0.01
CA THR A 11 37.45 43.29 -0.80
C THR A 11 36.16 42.60 -0.35
N ILE A 12 35.08 42.74 -1.11
CA ILE A 12 33.86 41.98 -0.89
C ILE A 12 34.06 40.57 -1.44
N VAL A 13 34.23 39.61 -0.52
CA VAL A 13 34.17 38.19 -0.86
C VAL A 13 32.68 37.80 -1.02
N ILE A 14 32.24 37.67 -2.25
CA ILE A 14 30.92 37.11 -2.55
C ILE A 14 31.04 35.59 -2.38
N LEU A 15 30.59 35.06 -1.24
CA LEU A 15 30.31 33.65 -1.07
C LEU A 15 29.05 33.33 -1.91
N GLY A 16 29.28 32.75 -3.07
CA GLY A 16 28.21 32.19 -3.89
C GLY A 16 27.59 31.00 -3.18
N ALA A 17 26.48 31.21 -2.50
CA ALA A 17 25.59 30.11 -2.12
C ALA A 17 24.99 29.54 -3.41
N ALA A 18 25.50 28.38 -3.86
CA ALA A 18 24.85 27.60 -4.88
C ALA A 18 23.52 27.09 -4.29
N ALA A 19 22.46 27.83 -4.49
CA ALA A 19 21.10 27.33 -4.31
C ALA A 19 20.89 26.24 -5.35
N LEU A 20 20.90 24.98 -4.93
CA LEU A 20 20.38 23.88 -5.70
C LEU A 20 18.87 24.15 -5.89
N PHE A 21 18.53 24.79 -7.00
CA PHE A 21 17.18 24.80 -7.50
C PHE A 21 16.84 23.36 -7.88
N PHE A 22 16.19 22.64 -6.99
CA PHE A 22 15.32 21.54 -7.40
C PHE A 22 14.20 22.20 -8.20
N GLY A 23 14.34 22.19 -9.52
CA GLY A 23 13.23 22.52 -10.41
C GLY A 23 12.04 21.62 -10.05
N PRO A 24 10.78 22.06 -10.29
CA PRO A 24 9.62 21.21 -10.08
C PRO A 24 9.89 19.94 -10.90
N GLY A 25 10.00 18.79 -10.19
CA GLY A 25 10.16 17.51 -10.85
C GLY A 25 9.05 17.41 -11.90
N SER A 26 9.41 17.19 -13.14
CA SER A 26 8.44 17.01 -14.21
C SER A 26 7.49 15.93 -13.73
N LEU A 27 6.22 16.30 -13.53
CA LEU A 27 5.14 15.35 -13.34
C LEU A 27 5.32 14.31 -14.44
N ALA A 28 5.49 13.03 -14.08
CA ALA A 28 5.47 12.00 -15.09
C ALA A 28 4.06 12.05 -15.69
N GLU A 29 3.93 12.66 -16.87
CA GLU A 29 2.73 12.51 -17.68
C GLU A 29 2.51 11.01 -17.82
N GLN A 30 1.26 10.58 -17.68
CA GLN A 30 0.90 9.21 -18.02
C GLN A 30 1.40 8.96 -19.44
N GLY A 31 2.49 8.21 -19.57
CA GLY A 31 3.04 7.84 -20.86
C GLY A 31 2.04 6.96 -21.61
N SER A 32 2.19 6.83 -22.92
CA SER A 32 1.42 5.85 -23.69
C SER A 32 1.45 4.49 -22.99
N PRO A 33 0.34 3.71 -23.01
CA PRO A 33 0.30 2.41 -22.34
C PRO A 33 1.50 1.59 -22.79
N SER A 34 2.30 1.16 -21.85
CA SER A 34 3.47 0.36 -22.18
C SER A 34 3.00 -1.02 -22.64
N ASN A 35 3.05 -1.28 -23.94
CA ASN A 35 2.92 -2.63 -24.47
C ASN A 35 4.19 -3.46 -24.22
N THR A 36 5.25 -2.83 -23.70
CA THR A 36 6.49 -3.49 -23.35
C THR A 36 6.36 -4.12 -21.98
N ARG A 37 6.71 -5.39 -21.90
CA ARG A 37 6.77 -6.14 -20.64
C ARG A 37 7.73 -5.45 -19.67
N PRO A 38 7.27 -5.03 -18.47
CA PRO A 38 8.14 -4.33 -17.54
C PRO A 38 9.16 -5.25 -16.89
N PRO A 39 10.24 -4.69 -16.30
CA PRO A 39 11.19 -5.44 -15.49
C PRO A 39 10.50 -6.20 -14.34
N GLY A 40 11.14 -7.27 -13.87
CA GLY A 40 10.62 -8.07 -12.75
C GLY A 40 9.42 -8.95 -13.10
N THR A 41 9.26 -9.33 -14.36
CA THR A 41 8.14 -10.19 -14.83
C THR A 41 8.58 -11.55 -15.35
N ASN A 42 9.78 -12.02 -15.02
CA ASN A 42 10.25 -13.34 -15.43
C ASN A 42 9.66 -14.44 -14.52
N TYR A 43 8.38 -14.76 -14.66
CA TYR A 43 7.68 -15.82 -13.94
C TYR A 43 7.13 -16.87 -14.92
N LYS A 44 6.98 -18.12 -14.44
CA LYS A 44 6.65 -19.29 -15.27
C LYS A 44 5.22 -19.81 -15.06
N ALA A 45 4.61 -19.52 -13.93
CA ALA A 45 3.26 -19.95 -13.59
C ALA A 45 2.39 -18.71 -13.37
N PRO A 46 1.04 -18.78 -13.46
CA PRO A 46 0.16 -17.65 -13.23
C PRO A 46 0.51 -16.92 -11.93
N ALA A 47 0.58 -15.60 -11.98
CA ALA A 47 0.83 -14.74 -10.82
C ALA A 47 -0.41 -14.57 -9.95
N TRP A 48 -1.60 -14.78 -10.54
CA TRP A 48 -2.88 -14.49 -9.93
C TRP A 48 -3.85 -15.67 -9.93
N THR A 49 -4.63 -15.76 -8.86
CA THR A 49 -5.86 -16.54 -8.80
C THR A 49 -7.04 -15.57 -8.74
N PHE A 50 -7.93 -15.63 -9.72
CA PHE A 50 -9.14 -14.81 -9.77
C PHE A 50 -10.31 -15.55 -9.14
N ASN A 51 -10.59 -15.27 -7.87
CA ASN A 51 -11.71 -15.87 -7.16
C ASN A 51 -13.00 -15.12 -7.52
N LYS A 52 -13.89 -15.76 -8.28
CA LYS A 52 -15.20 -15.18 -8.60
C LYS A 52 -16.04 -15.09 -7.34
N ILE A 53 -16.42 -13.86 -6.94
CA ILE A 53 -17.29 -13.61 -5.78
C ILE A 53 -18.75 -13.59 -6.19
N THR A 54 -19.04 -12.88 -7.28
CA THR A 54 -20.34 -12.85 -7.94
C THR A 54 -20.14 -12.51 -9.42
N ASP A 55 -21.21 -12.40 -10.20
CA ASP A 55 -21.11 -12.06 -11.62
C ASP A 55 -20.43 -10.69 -11.82
N GLY A 56 -19.31 -10.69 -12.54
CA GLY A 56 -18.51 -9.52 -12.83
C GLY A 56 -17.76 -8.93 -11.63
N VAL A 57 -17.64 -9.65 -10.51
CA VAL A 57 -16.79 -9.23 -9.37
C VAL A 57 -15.87 -10.37 -8.98
N TYR A 58 -14.56 -10.10 -9.00
CA TYR A 58 -13.52 -11.07 -8.63
C TYR A 58 -12.59 -10.49 -7.59
N HIS A 59 -12.12 -11.35 -6.70
CA HIS A 59 -11.06 -11.05 -5.75
C HIS A 59 -9.79 -11.78 -6.20
N ALA A 60 -8.85 -11.02 -6.75
CA ALA A 60 -7.60 -11.53 -7.28
C ALA A 60 -6.55 -11.60 -6.17
N VAL A 61 -5.99 -12.79 -5.96
CA VAL A 61 -5.00 -13.08 -4.92
C VAL A 61 -3.74 -13.64 -5.57
N GLY A 62 -2.57 -13.22 -5.07
CA GLY A 62 -1.29 -13.70 -5.59
C GLY A 62 -1.07 -15.19 -5.33
N THR A 63 -0.52 -15.90 -6.31
CA THR A 63 -0.16 -17.33 -6.20
C THR A 63 1.19 -17.58 -5.54
N GLY A 64 2.04 -16.54 -5.46
CA GLY A 64 3.43 -16.62 -5.02
C GLY A 64 4.44 -16.87 -6.14
N SER A 65 4.01 -17.08 -7.40
CA SER A 65 4.93 -17.21 -8.55
C SER A 65 5.58 -15.87 -8.93
N LEU A 66 4.95 -14.78 -8.54
CA LEU A 66 5.44 -13.40 -8.59
C LEU A 66 5.05 -12.70 -7.28
N VAL A 67 5.90 -11.83 -6.76
CA VAL A 67 5.54 -11.03 -5.57
C VAL A 67 4.60 -9.92 -5.99
N VAL A 68 3.36 -9.98 -5.52
CA VAL A 68 2.31 -8.99 -5.80
C VAL A 68 1.86 -8.24 -4.55
N MET A 69 2.12 -8.76 -3.37
CA MET A 69 1.86 -8.27 -2.01
C MET A 69 0.39 -8.03 -1.68
N SER A 70 -0.29 -7.06 -2.29
CA SER A 70 -1.71 -6.81 -2.04
C SER A 70 -2.62 -7.64 -2.95
N ASN A 71 -3.88 -7.80 -2.57
CA ASN A 71 -4.93 -8.29 -3.45
C ASN A 71 -5.40 -7.19 -4.42
N ALA A 72 -6.15 -7.58 -5.45
CA ALA A 72 -6.90 -6.63 -6.27
C ALA A 72 -8.38 -7.04 -6.32
N THR A 73 -9.27 -6.07 -6.29
CA THR A 73 -10.68 -6.30 -6.60
C THR A 73 -10.98 -5.89 -8.04
N ILE A 74 -11.51 -6.82 -8.82
CA ILE A 74 -11.87 -6.62 -10.23
C ILE A 74 -13.37 -6.45 -10.31
N ILE A 75 -13.83 -5.37 -10.91
CA ILE A 75 -15.25 -5.06 -11.09
C ILE A 75 -15.49 -4.83 -12.58
N GLU A 76 -16.18 -5.78 -13.22
CA GLU A 76 -16.62 -5.60 -14.59
C GLU A 76 -17.77 -4.60 -14.65
N ARG A 77 -17.66 -3.66 -15.55
CA ARG A 77 -18.68 -2.71 -15.96
C ARG A 77 -19.22 -3.11 -17.33
N ASP A 78 -20.17 -2.37 -17.89
CA ASP A 78 -20.79 -2.74 -19.17
C ASP A 78 -19.76 -2.85 -20.30
N GLN A 79 -18.83 -1.88 -20.42
CA GLN A 79 -17.89 -1.78 -21.52
C GLN A 79 -16.42 -1.93 -21.10
N ASP A 80 -16.14 -1.91 -19.80
CA ASP A 80 -14.78 -1.84 -19.26
C ASP A 80 -14.66 -2.50 -17.89
N VAL A 81 -13.48 -2.45 -17.30
CA VAL A 81 -13.15 -2.98 -15.98
C VAL A 81 -12.63 -1.87 -15.09
N LEU A 82 -13.05 -1.89 -13.81
CA LEU A 82 -12.46 -1.17 -12.72
C LEU A 82 -11.64 -2.14 -11.87
N VAL A 83 -10.40 -1.75 -11.56
CA VAL A 83 -9.47 -2.48 -10.68
C VAL A 83 -9.23 -1.65 -9.42
N VAL A 84 -9.41 -2.26 -8.25
CA VAL A 84 -9.00 -1.66 -6.99
C VAL A 84 -7.61 -2.18 -6.66
N ASP A 85 -6.68 -1.25 -6.48
CA ASP A 85 -5.25 -1.39 -6.21
C ASP A 85 -4.40 -1.95 -7.37
N SER A 86 -3.23 -1.32 -7.55
CA SER A 86 -2.35 -1.53 -8.70
C SER A 86 -1.06 -2.27 -8.37
N GLN A 87 -0.92 -2.79 -7.16
CA GLN A 87 0.18 -3.68 -6.77
C GLN A 87 1.52 -3.01 -6.43
N VAL A 88 2.45 -3.85 -5.91
CA VAL A 88 3.79 -3.49 -5.40
C VAL A 88 4.77 -3.04 -6.49
N SER A 89 4.49 -3.36 -7.74
CA SER A 89 5.41 -3.07 -8.84
C SER A 89 4.69 -3.00 -10.19
N PRO A 90 5.31 -2.36 -11.19
CA PRO A 90 4.82 -2.39 -12.57
C PRO A 90 4.62 -3.81 -13.08
N GLY A 91 5.51 -4.74 -12.68
CA GLY A 91 5.43 -6.15 -13.04
C GLY A 91 4.19 -6.84 -12.50
N GLY A 92 3.83 -6.60 -11.24
CA GLY A 92 2.63 -7.15 -10.62
C GLY A 92 1.34 -6.66 -11.30
N ALA A 93 1.26 -5.37 -11.57
CA ALA A 93 0.13 -4.77 -12.29
C ALA A 93 0.03 -5.24 -13.73
N TRP A 94 1.17 -5.39 -14.42
CA TRP A 94 1.21 -5.92 -15.78
C TRP A 94 0.72 -7.37 -15.83
N ALA A 95 1.18 -8.20 -14.89
CA ALA A 95 0.73 -9.59 -14.78
C ALA A 95 -0.79 -9.66 -14.56
N LEU A 96 -1.34 -8.83 -13.66
CA LEU A 96 -2.79 -8.74 -13.45
C LEU A 96 -3.52 -8.41 -14.75
N ARG A 97 -3.08 -7.37 -15.46
CA ARG A 97 -3.67 -6.93 -16.73
C ARG A 97 -3.64 -8.02 -17.79
N GLU A 98 -2.52 -8.71 -17.95
CA GLU A 98 -2.38 -9.75 -18.98
C GLU A 98 -3.20 -11.01 -18.64
N GLU A 99 -3.17 -11.46 -17.38
CA GLU A 99 -3.88 -12.66 -16.95
C GLU A 99 -5.40 -12.42 -16.87
N LEU A 100 -5.84 -11.18 -16.61
CA LEU A 100 -7.26 -10.81 -16.61
C LEU A 100 -7.91 -11.01 -17.99
N LYS A 101 -7.14 -10.98 -19.09
CA LYS A 101 -7.66 -11.23 -20.44
C LYS A 101 -8.28 -12.63 -20.61
N ALA A 102 -7.89 -13.59 -19.77
CA ALA A 102 -8.50 -14.94 -19.74
C ALA A 102 -9.87 -14.94 -19.02
N ILE A 103 -10.18 -13.90 -18.24
CA ILE A 103 -11.42 -13.76 -17.49
C ILE A 103 -12.43 -12.91 -18.27
N THR A 104 -11.98 -11.79 -18.84
CA THR A 104 -12.82 -10.85 -19.57
C THR A 104 -12.05 -10.18 -20.72
N PRO A 105 -12.69 -10.00 -21.90
CA PRO A 105 -12.08 -9.24 -23.00
C PRO A 105 -12.18 -7.73 -22.82
N LYS A 106 -12.90 -7.24 -21.80
CA LYS A 106 -13.11 -5.81 -21.56
C LYS A 106 -11.82 -5.13 -21.10
N PRO A 107 -11.50 -3.93 -21.62
CA PRO A 107 -10.31 -3.21 -21.23
C PRO A 107 -10.41 -2.65 -19.80
N ILE A 108 -9.30 -2.58 -19.08
CA ILE A 108 -9.22 -1.78 -17.86
C ILE A 108 -9.27 -0.30 -18.25
N ARG A 109 -10.21 0.45 -17.67
CA ARG A 109 -10.35 1.90 -17.85
C ARG A 109 -10.29 2.68 -16.54
N TRP A 110 -10.38 1.99 -15.42
CA TRP A 110 -10.45 2.58 -14.10
C TRP A 110 -9.55 1.80 -13.14
N VAL A 111 -8.74 2.54 -12.41
CA VAL A 111 -7.96 2.04 -11.28
C VAL A 111 -8.34 2.88 -10.08
N VAL A 112 -8.61 2.26 -8.94
CA VAL A 112 -8.81 2.95 -7.67
C VAL A 112 -7.64 2.56 -6.75
N ASN A 113 -6.84 3.54 -6.30
CA ASN A 113 -5.92 3.28 -5.21
C ASN A 113 -6.67 3.46 -3.89
N SER A 114 -6.81 2.38 -3.13
CA SER A 114 -7.42 2.42 -1.80
C SER A 114 -6.70 3.38 -0.88
N HIS A 115 -5.37 3.44 -0.97
CA HIS A 115 -4.50 4.40 -0.28
C HIS A 115 -3.14 4.53 -0.99
N PHE A 116 -2.19 5.28 -0.40
CA PHE A 116 -0.92 5.64 -1.06
C PHE A 116 0.19 4.61 -0.91
N HIS A 117 0.06 3.56 -0.09
CA HIS A 117 1.15 2.63 0.15
C HIS A 117 1.60 1.95 -1.13
N PHE A 118 2.85 1.55 -1.09
CA PHE A 118 3.62 1.05 -2.23
C PHE A 118 2.98 -0.17 -2.90
N ASP A 119 2.42 -1.08 -2.14
CA ASP A 119 1.80 -2.31 -2.64
C ASP A 119 0.36 -2.12 -3.16
N HIS A 120 -0.18 -0.91 -3.07
CA HIS A 120 -1.49 -0.52 -3.62
C HIS A 120 -1.39 0.48 -4.77
N SER A 121 -0.22 1.12 -4.99
CA SER A 121 -0.08 2.22 -5.93
C SER A 121 1.11 2.14 -6.91
N HIS A 122 2.11 1.30 -6.67
CA HIS A 122 3.34 1.26 -7.48
C HIS A 122 3.15 0.73 -8.90
N GLY A 123 2.07 0.02 -9.16
CA GLY A 123 1.73 -0.42 -10.51
C GLY A 123 1.06 0.64 -11.39
N ASN A 124 0.70 1.80 -10.86
CA ASN A 124 -0.01 2.85 -11.60
C ASN A 124 0.66 3.22 -12.93
N GLN A 125 1.99 3.21 -12.98
CA GLN A 125 2.79 3.62 -14.14
C GLN A 125 2.58 2.80 -15.42
N ILE A 126 1.98 1.61 -15.34
CA ILE A 126 1.74 0.81 -16.55
C ILE A 126 0.49 1.24 -17.31
N TYR A 127 -0.38 2.01 -16.66
CA TYR A 127 -1.63 2.47 -17.23
C TYR A 127 -1.41 3.79 -17.99
N GLY A 128 -1.85 3.82 -19.24
CA GLY A 128 -1.77 5.00 -20.08
C GLY A 128 -2.91 6.00 -19.81
N PRO A 129 -2.96 7.12 -20.56
CA PRO A 129 -3.92 8.19 -20.34
C PRO A 129 -5.38 7.78 -20.57
N GLU A 130 -5.60 6.64 -21.21
CA GLU A 130 -6.94 6.04 -21.40
C GLU A 130 -7.50 5.39 -20.14
N VAL A 131 -6.67 5.22 -19.08
CA VAL A 131 -7.07 4.68 -17.79
C VAL A 131 -7.11 5.80 -16.75
N GLN A 132 -8.27 6.00 -16.14
CA GLN A 132 -8.40 6.96 -15.05
C GLN A 132 -7.97 6.32 -13.74
N ILE A 133 -7.00 6.94 -13.06
CA ILE A 133 -6.55 6.50 -11.74
C ILE A 133 -7.21 7.38 -10.69
N ILE A 134 -8.04 6.78 -9.85
CA ILE A 134 -8.81 7.45 -8.80
C ILE A 134 -8.16 7.19 -7.44
N GLY A 135 -8.13 8.19 -6.57
CA GLY A 135 -7.71 8.04 -5.19
C GLY A 135 -8.11 9.24 -4.34
N HIS A 136 -7.91 9.14 -3.03
CA HIS A 136 -8.09 10.29 -2.15
C HIS A 136 -7.05 11.38 -2.48
N GLU A 137 -7.41 12.65 -2.29
CA GLU A 137 -6.47 13.77 -2.50
C GLU A 137 -5.19 13.60 -1.66
N PHE A 138 -5.32 13.14 -0.42
CA PHE A 138 -4.17 12.82 0.43
C PHE A 138 -3.25 11.77 -0.21
N ALA A 139 -3.80 10.68 -0.77
CA ALA A 139 -2.99 9.65 -1.43
C ALA A 139 -2.19 10.24 -2.61
N ARG A 140 -2.83 11.09 -3.42
CA ARG A 140 -2.14 11.82 -4.49
C ARG A 140 -0.99 12.68 -3.94
N GLN A 141 -1.22 13.45 -2.88
CA GLN A 141 -0.21 14.30 -2.26
C GLN A 141 0.98 13.49 -1.73
N GLN A 142 0.72 12.35 -1.07
CA GLN A 142 1.79 11.48 -0.55
C GLN A 142 2.63 10.86 -1.67
N ILE A 143 2.01 10.41 -2.75
CA ILE A 143 2.73 9.83 -3.90
C ILE A 143 3.59 10.91 -4.58
N LEU A 144 3.06 12.13 -4.79
CA LEU A 144 3.80 13.27 -5.32
C LEU A 144 4.98 13.70 -4.44
N ALA A 145 4.83 13.58 -3.12
CA ALA A 145 5.89 13.84 -2.15
C ALA A 145 6.92 12.70 -2.03
N GLY A 146 6.81 11.63 -2.85
CA GLY A 146 7.71 10.48 -2.83
C GLY A 146 7.50 9.53 -1.66
N LYS A 147 6.42 9.70 -0.86
CA LYS A 147 6.19 8.89 0.35
C LYS A 147 5.84 7.43 0.07
N SER A 148 5.44 7.08 -1.14
CA SER A 148 5.25 5.68 -1.50
C SER A 148 6.57 4.93 -1.74
N VAL A 149 7.64 5.63 -2.13
CA VAL A 149 9.00 5.06 -2.38
C VAL A 149 10.00 5.36 -1.27
N ASP A 150 9.72 6.34 -0.42
CA ASP A 150 10.53 6.68 0.75
C ASP A 150 9.65 6.66 2.01
N SER A 151 9.36 5.46 2.50
CA SER A 151 8.52 5.26 3.68
C SER A 151 9.06 4.16 4.59
N PRO A 152 8.79 4.24 5.90
CA PRO A 152 9.07 3.16 6.83
C PRO A 152 8.36 1.85 6.46
N ALA A 153 7.18 1.90 5.86
CA ALA A 153 6.45 0.73 5.39
C ALA A 153 7.23 0.01 4.28
N LEU A 154 7.69 0.72 3.25
CA LEU A 154 8.50 0.12 2.18
C LEU A 154 9.78 -0.50 2.73
N GLN A 155 10.50 0.23 3.60
CA GLN A 155 11.74 -0.27 4.21
C GLN A 155 11.48 -1.52 5.05
N PHE A 156 10.40 -1.58 5.78
CA PHE A 156 10.02 -2.74 6.60
C PHE A 156 9.73 -3.98 5.75
N PHE A 157 8.96 -3.84 4.68
CA PHE A 157 8.50 -4.98 3.88
C PHE A 157 9.43 -5.36 2.73
N VAL A 158 10.18 -4.42 2.17
CA VAL A 158 10.98 -4.62 0.94
C VAL A 158 12.47 -4.43 1.16
N GLY A 159 12.87 -3.63 2.14
CA GLY A 159 14.29 -3.31 2.38
C GLY A 159 15.19 -4.51 2.67
N GLY A 160 14.62 -5.64 3.13
CA GLY A 160 15.35 -6.90 3.39
C GLY A 160 15.60 -7.78 2.16
N VAL A 161 15.01 -7.47 0.99
CA VAL A 161 15.09 -8.31 -0.21
C VAL A 161 16.53 -8.59 -0.68
N PRO A 162 17.46 -7.60 -0.72
CA PRO A 162 18.85 -7.86 -1.10
C PRO A 162 19.54 -8.87 -0.19
N ASN A 163 19.33 -8.79 1.12
CA ASN A 163 19.89 -9.76 2.08
C ASN A 163 19.26 -11.16 1.91
N THR A 164 17.97 -11.23 1.61
CA THR A 164 17.29 -12.49 1.30
C THR A 164 17.90 -13.16 0.07
N ILE A 165 18.17 -12.40 -0.99
CA ILE A 165 18.84 -12.88 -2.21
C ILE A 165 20.22 -13.45 -1.86
N LYS A 166 21.05 -12.72 -1.12
CA LYS A 166 22.38 -13.16 -0.69
C LYS A 166 22.31 -14.46 0.10
N THR A 167 21.39 -14.56 1.07
CA THR A 167 21.20 -15.78 1.86
C THR A 167 20.79 -16.97 1.00
N LEU A 168 19.93 -16.75 0.00
CA LEU A 168 19.53 -17.81 -0.94
C LEU A 168 20.68 -18.24 -1.84
N GLU A 169 21.55 -17.33 -2.28
CA GLU A 169 22.75 -17.64 -3.06
C GLU A 169 23.75 -18.51 -2.26
N GLU A 170 23.97 -18.17 -0.98
CA GLU A 170 24.80 -18.96 -0.06
C GLU A 170 24.20 -20.37 0.15
N ARG A 171 22.90 -20.48 0.33
CA ARG A 171 22.20 -21.77 0.45
C ARG A 171 22.27 -22.58 -0.85
N LEU A 172 22.16 -21.93 -2.01
CA LEU A 172 22.26 -22.60 -3.31
C LEU A 172 23.64 -23.22 -3.50
N ALA A 173 24.71 -22.50 -3.11
CA ALA A 173 26.08 -23.02 -3.15
C ALA A 173 26.30 -24.23 -2.23
N ALA A 174 25.53 -24.33 -1.13
CA ALA A 174 25.62 -25.41 -0.17
C ALA A 174 24.59 -26.54 -0.39
N ALA A 175 23.73 -26.43 -1.41
CA ALA A 175 22.66 -27.40 -1.69
C ALA A 175 23.19 -28.78 -2.01
N LYS A 176 22.62 -29.81 -1.35
CA LYS A 176 23.13 -31.18 -1.35
C LYS A 176 22.50 -32.07 -2.41
N ASP A 177 21.31 -31.73 -2.88
CA ASP A 177 20.60 -32.50 -3.92
C ASP A 177 19.86 -31.58 -4.91
N ASP A 178 19.44 -32.16 -6.04
CA ASP A 178 18.81 -31.42 -7.14
C ASP A 178 17.44 -30.84 -6.76
N LYS A 179 16.71 -31.47 -5.86
CA LYS A 179 15.39 -30.96 -5.40
C LYS A 179 15.54 -29.72 -4.54
N GLU A 180 16.48 -29.73 -3.60
CA GLU A 180 16.82 -28.57 -2.80
C GLU A 180 17.31 -27.42 -3.70
N ARG A 181 18.23 -27.73 -4.63
CA ARG A 181 18.74 -26.78 -5.62
C ARG A 181 17.62 -26.11 -6.41
N ALA A 182 16.74 -26.89 -7.03
CA ALA A 182 15.62 -26.39 -7.84
C ALA A 182 14.66 -25.51 -7.00
N THR A 183 14.43 -25.87 -5.73
CA THR A 183 13.60 -25.07 -4.83
C THR A 183 14.22 -23.70 -4.55
N ILE A 184 15.53 -23.66 -4.26
CA ILE A 184 16.26 -22.42 -3.97
C ILE A 184 16.36 -21.54 -5.24
N GLU A 185 16.63 -22.13 -6.39
CA GLU A 185 16.68 -21.42 -7.68
C GLU A 185 15.35 -20.74 -7.99
N ASN A 186 14.21 -21.41 -7.72
CA ASN A 186 12.89 -20.80 -7.88
C ASN A 186 12.68 -19.63 -6.89
N GLN A 187 13.08 -19.79 -5.63
CA GLN A 187 13.00 -18.70 -4.65
C GLN A 187 13.87 -17.51 -5.04
N LEU A 188 15.08 -17.76 -5.52
CA LEU A 188 15.98 -16.73 -6.04
C LEU A 188 15.37 -15.98 -7.23
N ALA A 189 14.78 -16.70 -8.19
CA ALA A 189 14.12 -16.08 -9.34
C ALA A 189 12.98 -15.15 -8.91
N ILE A 190 12.15 -15.57 -7.94
CA ILE A 190 11.05 -14.75 -7.39
C ILE A 190 11.61 -13.49 -6.71
N GLN A 191 12.64 -13.61 -5.86
CA GLN A 191 13.20 -12.47 -5.13
C GLN A 191 13.95 -11.49 -6.05
N ARG A 192 14.66 -11.99 -7.07
CA ARG A 192 15.32 -11.15 -8.07
C ARG A 192 14.29 -10.39 -8.90
N ASN A 193 13.21 -11.04 -9.33
CA ASN A 193 12.10 -10.38 -10.01
C ASN A 193 11.47 -9.29 -9.13
N HIS A 194 11.30 -9.57 -7.84
CA HIS A 194 10.74 -8.59 -6.92
C HIS A 194 11.65 -7.36 -6.79
N LEU A 195 12.95 -7.56 -6.61
CA LEU A 195 13.93 -6.47 -6.54
C LEU A 195 13.98 -5.67 -7.85
N GLU A 196 14.01 -6.35 -8.99
CA GLU A 196 14.00 -5.71 -10.31
C GLU A 196 12.75 -4.89 -10.53
N GLY A 197 11.58 -5.45 -10.20
CA GLY A 197 10.28 -4.77 -10.32
C GLY A 197 10.15 -3.55 -9.40
N THR A 198 10.61 -3.65 -8.15
CA THR A 198 10.60 -2.53 -7.21
C THR A 198 11.57 -1.41 -7.61
N ASN A 199 12.74 -1.75 -8.12
CA ASN A 199 13.71 -0.77 -8.62
C ASN A 199 13.22 -0.04 -9.89
N ALA A 200 12.27 -0.61 -10.63
CA ALA A 200 11.69 -0.01 -11.83
C ALA A 200 10.50 0.92 -11.53
N VAL A 201 10.12 1.09 -10.27
CA VAL A 201 8.98 1.92 -9.88
C VAL A 201 9.22 3.39 -10.18
N LYS A 202 8.24 3.99 -10.85
CA LYS A 202 8.11 5.44 -11.04
C LYS A 202 6.79 5.87 -10.40
N PRO A 203 6.81 6.54 -9.25
CA PRO A 203 5.60 6.94 -8.57
C PRO A 203 4.67 7.71 -9.51
N THR A 204 3.47 7.18 -9.73
CA THR A 204 2.47 7.76 -10.62
C THR A 204 1.21 8.02 -9.81
N PRO A 205 0.86 9.29 -9.55
CA PRO A 205 -0.24 9.63 -8.66
C PRO A 205 -1.60 9.44 -9.36
N PRO A 206 -2.71 9.33 -8.58
CA PRO A 206 -4.05 9.39 -9.11
C PRO A 206 -4.28 10.60 -10.01
N THR A 207 -5.03 10.42 -11.10
CA THR A 207 -5.40 11.49 -12.06
C THR A 207 -6.73 12.14 -11.71
N LEU A 208 -7.61 11.38 -11.04
CA LEU A 208 -8.85 11.86 -10.46
C LEU A 208 -8.78 11.74 -8.95
N THR A 209 -9.19 12.78 -8.23
CA THR A 209 -9.20 12.77 -6.77
C THR A 209 -10.58 13.02 -6.20
N LEU A 210 -10.81 12.49 -5.01
CA LEU A 210 -12.00 12.77 -4.20
C LEU A 210 -11.58 13.09 -2.76
N THR A 211 -12.45 13.78 -2.05
CA THR A 211 -12.34 14.06 -0.61
C THR A 211 -13.50 13.48 0.19
N GLN A 212 -14.56 13.03 -0.46
CA GLN A 212 -15.75 12.46 0.17
C GLN A 212 -16.22 11.22 -0.60
N THR A 213 -17.10 11.39 -1.57
CA THR A 213 -17.69 10.28 -2.34
C THR A 213 -17.72 10.62 -3.82
N MET A 214 -17.36 9.63 -4.63
CA MET A 214 -17.54 9.63 -6.08
C MET A 214 -18.36 8.39 -6.42
N THR A 215 -19.38 8.55 -7.27
CA THR A 215 -20.21 7.45 -7.74
C THR A 215 -20.03 7.27 -9.25
N LEU A 216 -19.73 6.05 -9.66
CA LEU A 216 -19.68 5.64 -11.05
C LEU A 216 -20.91 4.77 -11.36
N HIS A 217 -21.59 5.07 -12.45
CA HIS A 217 -22.71 4.28 -12.94
C HIS A 217 -22.31 3.48 -14.18
N SER A 218 -22.75 2.22 -14.26
CA SER A 218 -22.55 1.35 -15.41
C SER A 218 -23.75 0.43 -15.55
N GLY A 219 -24.64 0.75 -16.47
CA GLY A 219 -25.93 0.09 -16.59
C GLY A 219 -26.69 0.14 -15.27
N THR A 220 -26.98 -1.03 -14.71
CA THR A 220 -27.64 -1.17 -13.40
C THR A 220 -26.68 -1.27 -12.22
N ARG A 221 -25.35 -1.25 -12.46
CA ARG A 221 -24.33 -1.32 -11.41
C ARG A 221 -23.94 0.07 -10.96
N GLU A 222 -24.07 0.32 -9.68
CA GLU A 222 -23.59 1.51 -9.00
C GLU A 222 -22.32 1.14 -8.22
N ILE A 223 -21.26 1.94 -8.36
CA ILE A 223 -19.98 1.77 -7.69
C ILE A 223 -19.69 3.06 -6.93
N ARG A 224 -19.66 3.01 -5.60
CA ARG A 224 -19.36 4.15 -4.76
C ARG A 224 -17.93 4.05 -4.25
N ILE A 225 -17.11 5.04 -4.57
CA ILE A 225 -15.75 5.20 -4.04
C ILE A 225 -15.87 6.24 -2.93
N MET A 226 -15.60 5.84 -1.68
CA MET A 226 -15.98 6.64 -0.51
C MET A 226 -14.79 6.79 0.44
N PHE A 227 -14.52 8.02 0.86
CA PHE A 227 -13.74 8.30 2.06
C PHE A 227 -14.69 8.35 3.26
N LEU A 228 -14.53 7.45 4.21
CA LEU A 228 -15.41 7.33 5.38
C LEU A 228 -14.75 7.88 6.66
N GLY A 229 -13.50 8.30 6.56
CA GLY A 229 -12.68 8.80 7.66
C GLY A 229 -11.25 8.28 7.55
N ARG A 230 -10.37 8.83 8.39
CA ARG A 230 -8.98 8.34 8.51
C ARG A 230 -8.96 6.98 9.20
N GLY A 231 -7.96 6.18 8.92
CA GLY A 231 -7.82 4.87 9.56
C GLY A 231 -6.42 4.31 9.43
N HIS A 232 -6.20 3.46 8.44
CA HIS A 232 -4.89 2.91 8.10
C HIS A 232 -3.93 4.02 7.64
N THR A 233 -4.48 5.00 6.90
CA THR A 233 -3.84 6.26 6.52
C THR A 233 -4.82 7.42 6.70
N ALA A 234 -4.42 8.63 6.28
CA ALA A 234 -5.34 9.78 6.25
C ALA A 234 -6.15 9.90 4.96
N GLY A 235 -6.10 8.91 4.08
CA GLY A 235 -6.74 8.97 2.77
C GLY A 235 -7.24 7.61 2.27
N ASP A 236 -7.70 6.75 3.18
CA ASP A 236 -8.23 5.44 2.81
C ASP A 236 -9.59 5.58 2.14
N VAL A 237 -9.75 5.05 0.93
CA VAL A 237 -11.03 4.95 0.27
C VAL A 237 -11.50 3.51 0.19
N VAL A 238 -12.80 3.31 0.33
CA VAL A 238 -13.45 2.03 0.09
C VAL A 238 -14.22 2.07 -1.22
N VAL A 239 -14.35 0.92 -1.87
CA VAL A 239 -15.19 0.77 -3.07
C VAL A 239 -16.38 -0.09 -2.70
N TYR A 240 -17.55 0.53 -2.63
CA TYR A 240 -18.80 -0.11 -2.22
C TYR A 240 -19.71 -0.39 -3.40
N LEU A 241 -20.20 -1.61 -3.47
CA LEU A 241 -21.18 -2.13 -4.45
C LEU A 241 -22.50 -2.37 -3.74
N PRO A 242 -23.44 -1.40 -3.73
CA PRO A 242 -24.69 -1.50 -2.97
C PRO A 242 -25.55 -2.70 -3.36
N LYS A 243 -25.69 -2.95 -4.65
CA LYS A 243 -26.51 -4.05 -5.18
C LYS A 243 -25.97 -5.41 -4.77
N GLU A 244 -24.66 -5.58 -4.82
CA GLU A 244 -23.96 -6.81 -4.47
C GLU A 244 -23.75 -6.93 -2.95
N ARG A 245 -23.96 -5.86 -2.19
CA ARG A 245 -23.69 -5.76 -0.75
C ARG A 245 -22.24 -6.10 -0.41
N MET A 246 -21.30 -5.54 -1.20
CA MET A 246 -19.87 -5.81 -1.10
C MET A 246 -19.08 -4.53 -0.93
N VAL A 247 -17.98 -4.61 -0.19
CA VAL A 247 -17.04 -3.48 -0.05
C VAL A 247 -15.61 -3.96 -0.20
N ALA A 248 -14.84 -3.33 -1.11
CA ALA A 248 -13.39 -3.44 -1.16
C ALA A 248 -12.80 -2.37 -0.24
N THR A 249 -11.96 -2.76 0.70
CA THR A 249 -11.53 -1.92 1.83
C THR A 249 -10.08 -1.50 1.76
N GLY A 250 -9.27 -2.04 0.82
CA GLY A 250 -7.82 -1.92 0.95
C GLY A 250 -7.39 -2.37 2.34
N ASP A 251 -6.50 -1.62 2.97
CA ASP A 251 -5.95 -1.95 4.27
C ASP A 251 -6.70 -1.32 5.45
N LEU A 252 -7.76 -0.55 5.16
CA LEU A 252 -8.68 -0.10 6.20
C LEU A 252 -9.26 -1.31 6.98
N MET A 253 -9.47 -2.44 6.29
CA MET A 253 -9.79 -3.74 6.88
C MET A 253 -9.12 -4.85 6.09
N VAL A 254 -8.24 -5.62 6.73
CA VAL A 254 -7.60 -6.81 6.17
C VAL A 254 -8.13 -8.08 6.85
N ASN A 255 -7.96 -9.24 6.22
CA ASN A 255 -8.26 -10.50 6.87
C ASN A 255 -7.04 -10.99 7.69
N GLY A 256 -6.78 -10.28 8.78
CA GLY A 256 -5.62 -10.44 9.66
C GLY A 256 -5.36 -9.16 10.44
N THR A 257 -4.10 -8.90 10.77
CA THR A 257 -3.65 -7.65 11.39
C THR A 257 -3.03 -6.74 10.33
N SER A 258 -3.46 -5.48 10.26
CA SER A 258 -2.93 -4.50 9.33
C SER A 258 -1.66 -3.83 9.86
N TYR A 259 -0.82 -3.32 8.95
CA TYR A 259 0.25 -2.39 9.30
C TYR A 259 -0.34 -1.10 9.92
N MET A 260 0.29 -0.57 10.98
CA MET A 260 -0.25 0.56 11.73
C MET A 260 0.74 1.74 11.84
N GLY A 261 1.78 1.78 11.02
CA GLY A 261 2.82 2.81 11.10
C GLY A 261 2.41 4.19 10.60
N ASP A 262 1.31 4.28 9.86
CA ASP A 262 0.71 5.53 9.36
C ASP A 262 -0.71 5.74 9.89
N ALA A 263 -1.12 4.93 10.88
CA ALA A 263 -2.47 4.87 11.41
C ALA A 263 -2.93 6.13 12.14
N PHE A 264 -4.27 6.28 12.22
CA PHE A 264 -5.00 7.23 13.05
C PHE A 264 -5.94 6.43 13.96
N PHE A 265 -5.43 5.96 15.09
CA PHE A 265 -6.05 4.90 15.92
C PHE A 265 -7.49 5.19 16.37
N THR A 266 -7.78 6.41 16.87
CA THR A 266 -9.12 6.80 17.28
C THR A 266 -10.07 6.90 16.10
N ASP A 267 -9.63 7.58 15.03
CA ASP A 267 -10.42 7.77 13.82
C ASP A 267 -10.70 6.42 13.13
N TRP A 268 -9.73 5.49 13.16
CA TRP A 268 -9.89 4.18 12.54
C TRP A 268 -11.05 3.40 13.12
N VAL A 269 -11.20 3.46 14.43
CA VAL A 269 -12.34 2.84 15.11
C VAL A 269 -13.67 3.40 14.61
N ASP A 270 -13.76 4.73 14.46
CA ASP A 270 -14.97 5.41 13.99
C ASP A 270 -15.21 5.16 12.50
N THR A 271 -14.15 5.10 11.71
CA THR A 271 -14.23 4.77 10.28
C THR A 271 -14.71 3.34 10.03
N ILE A 272 -14.26 2.35 10.82
CA ILE A 272 -14.83 1.00 10.77
C ILE A 272 -16.31 1.00 11.18
N GLU A 273 -16.70 1.82 12.14
CA GLU A 273 -18.12 1.98 12.50
C GLU A 273 -18.95 2.54 11.33
N ALA A 274 -18.37 3.47 10.55
CA ALA A 274 -18.99 3.95 9.32
C ALA A 274 -19.11 2.86 8.24
N VAL A 275 -18.09 2.01 8.09
CA VAL A 275 -18.16 0.83 7.20
C VAL A 275 -19.28 -0.12 7.63
N LYS A 276 -19.45 -0.38 8.93
CA LYS A 276 -20.51 -1.26 9.47
C LYS A 276 -21.92 -0.74 9.20
N LYS A 277 -22.09 0.57 8.99
CA LYS A 277 -23.39 1.20 8.64
C LYS A 277 -23.76 1.00 7.18
N LEU A 278 -22.83 0.58 6.32
CA LEU A 278 -23.15 0.16 4.95
C LEU A 278 -23.86 -1.19 4.98
N ASP A 279 -24.82 -1.38 4.06
CA ASP A 279 -25.46 -2.70 3.89
C ASP A 279 -24.51 -3.65 3.16
N ILE A 280 -23.62 -4.31 3.91
CA ILE A 280 -22.60 -5.22 3.39
C ILE A 280 -22.78 -6.65 3.90
N GLY A 281 -22.54 -7.60 3.02
CA GLY A 281 -22.48 -9.04 3.33
C GLY A 281 -21.12 -9.66 3.01
N THR A 282 -20.25 -8.93 2.29
CA THR A 282 -18.91 -9.41 1.93
C THR A 282 -17.90 -8.27 1.97
N VAL A 283 -16.74 -8.53 2.55
CA VAL A 283 -15.56 -7.64 2.53
C VAL A 283 -14.49 -8.25 1.63
N LEU A 284 -13.95 -7.43 0.73
CA LEU A 284 -12.85 -7.74 -0.18
C LEU A 284 -11.62 -6.95 0.30
N PRO A 285 -10.77 -7.56 1.14
CA PRO A 285 -9.69 -6.83 1.81
C PRO A 285 -8.46 -6.65 0.92
N GLY A 286 -7.61 -5.68 1.24
CA GLY A 286 -6.30 -5.49 0.59
C GLY A 286 -5.35 -6.68 0.82
N HIS A 287 -5.48 -7.38 1.95
CA HIS A 287 -4.68 -8.56 2.27
C HIS A 287 -5.54 -9.67 2.87
N GLY A 288 -5.20 -10.92 2.51
CA GLY A 288 -5.90 -12.11 2.94
C GLY A 288 -7.16 -12.41 2.12
N ALA A 289 -7.86 -13.47 2.43
CA ALA A 289 -9.05 -13.90 1.70
C ALA A 289 -10.24 -12.99 1.95
N ALA A 290 -11.13 -12.85 0.96
CA ALA A 290 -12.45 -12.27 1.13
C ALA A 290 -13.22 -12.97 2.26
N PHE A 291 -14.06 -12.23 2.98
CA PHE A 291 -14.81 -12.79 4.10
C PHE A 291 -16.24 -12.22 4.22
N THR A 292 -17.11 -13.03 4.85
CA THR A 292 -18.53 -12.72 5.11
C THR A 292 -18.82 -12.61 6.62
N ASP A 293 -17.85 -12.91 7.46
CA ASP A 293 -17.96 -12.75 8.91
C ASP A 293 -17.78 -11.28 9.32
N MET A 294 -18.88 -10.57 9.45
CA MET A 294 -18.89 -9.15 9.84
C MET A 294 -18.42 -8.91 11.27
N ALA A 295 -18.36 -9.93 12.14
CA ALA A 295 -17.79 -9.79 13.48
C ALA A 295 -16.30 -9.40 13.45
N LYS A 296 -15.59 -9.72 12.37
CA LYS A 296 -14.19 -9.30 12.16
C LYS A 296 -14.00 -7.79 12.20
N LEU A 297 -14.96 -7.01 11.73
CA LEU A 297 -14.93 -5.55 11.84
C LEU A 297 -14.92 -5.10 13.33
N THR A 298 -15.76 -5.70 14.16
CA THR A 298 -15.81 -5.42 15.59
C THR A 298 -14.56 -5.92 16.32
N HIS A 299 -14.03 -7.07 15.92
CA HIS A 299 -12.77 -7.60 16.48
C HIS A 299 -11.59 -6.68 16.16
N TRP A 300 -11.54 -6.13 14.95
CA TRP A 300 -10.51 -5.16 14.56
C TRP A 300 -10.61 -3.87 15.38
N GLN A 301 -11.82 -3.33 15.55
CA GLN A 301 -12.04 -2.17 16.44
C GLN A 301 -11.56 -2.44 17.87
N ALA A 302 -11.83 -3.63 18.42
CA ALA A 302 -11.37 -4.01 19.75
C ALA A 302 -9.84 -4.07 19.84
N TYR A 303 -9.19 -4.66 18.83
CA TYR A 303 -7.74 -4.72 18.72
C TYR A 303 -7.09 -3.32 18.70
N VAL A 304 -7.60 -2.42 17.86
CA VAL A 304 -7.09 -1.06 17.75
C VAL A 304 -7.28 -0.29 19.06
N ARG A 305 -8.44 -0.44 19.73
CA ARG A 305 -8.69 0.20 21.03
C ARG A 305 -7.75 -0.32 22.12
N ASP A 306 -7.52 -1.63 22.17
CA ASP A 306 -6.62 -2.24 23.16
C ASP A 306 -5.18 -1.74 22.95
N PHE A 307 -4.68 -1.79 21.72
CA PHE A 307 -3.36 -1.24 21.38
C PHE A 307 -3.24 0.24 21.78
N TRP A 308 -4.20 1.07 21.40
CA TRP A 308 -4.20 2.51 21.70
C TRP A 308 -4.21 2.80 23.19
N ALA A 309 -5.04 2.10 23.96
CA ALA A 309 -5.10 2.26 25.42
C ALA A 309 -3.78 1.92 26.09
N GLN A 310 -3.11 0.84 25.65
CA GLN A 310 -1.80 0.46 26.17
C GLN A 310 -0.72 1.48 25.78
N ALA A 311 -0.72 1.99 24.53
CA ALA A 311 0.20 3.04 24.09
C ALA A 311 0.06 4.32 24.93
N GLN A 312 -1.18 4.76 25.17
CA GLN A 312 -1.47 5.92 26.05
C GLN A 312 -0.96 5.71 27.48
N LYS A 313 -1.12 4.49 28.03
CA LYS A 313 -0.64 4.14 29.38
C LYS A 313 0.87 4.25 29.46
N PHE A 314 1.61 3.68 28.50
CA PHE A 314 3.07 3.74 28.48
C PHE A 314 3.58 5.15 28.25
N HIS A 315 2.99 5.91 27.33
CA HIS A 315 3.35 7.30 27.09
C HIS A 315 3.16 8.16 28.34
N LYS A 316 2.01 8.04 29.03
CA LYS A 316 1.74 8.75 30.30
C LYS A 316 2.72 8.39 31.40
N ALA A 317 3.25 7.16 31.40
CA ALA A 317 4.26 6.70 32.37
C ALA A 317 5.67 7.18 32.01
N GLY A 318 5.87 7.88 30.89
CA GLY A 318 7.17 8.32 30.40
C GLY A 318 8.06 7.19 29.85
N THR A 319 7.47 6.04 29.54
CA THR A 319 8.20 4.91 28.94
C THR A 319 8.60 5.26 27.50
N PRO A 320 9.88 5.12 27.07
CA PRO A 320 10.26 5.30 25.66
C PRO A 320 9.47 4.38 24.74
N TRP A 321 9.17 4.84 23.52
CA TRP A 321 8.32 4.06 22.60
C TRP A 321 8.95 2.71 22.21
N GLU A 322 10.27 2.64 22.09
CA GLU A 322 11.02 1.40 21.82
C GLU A 322 10.84 0.36 22.93
N GLU A 323 10.77 0.80 24.17
CA GLU A 323 10.53 -0.07 25.31
C GLU A 323 9.05 -0.44 25.43
N ALA A 324 8.16 0.53 25.23
CA ALA A 324 6.73 0.31 25.22
C ALA A 324 6.33 -0.72 24.13
N ALA A 325 7.00 -0.69 22.98
CA ALA A 325 6.79 -1.68 21.91
C ALA A 325 7.14 -3.12 22.33
N LYS A 326 8.08 -3.31 23.26
CA LYS A 326 8.41 -4.64 23.81
C LYS A 326 7.44 -5.08 24.91
N LEU A 327 6.79 -4.13 25.56
CA LEU A 327 5.94 -4.37 26.74
C LEU A 327 4.46 -4.50 26.39
N VAL A 328 4.03 -3.98 25.23
CA VAL A 328 2.61 -4.07 24.82
C VAL A 328 2.18 -5.52 24.68
N ASP A 329 1.05 -5.87 25.28
CA ASP A 329 0.50 -7.23 25.26
C ASP A 329 -0.87 -7.28 24.60
N LEU A 330 -0.90 -7.76 23.36
CA LEU A 330 -2.12 -7.92 22.57
C LEU A 330 -2.65 -9.35 22.53
N ARG A 331 -2.08 -10.27 23.34
CA ARG A 331 -2.44 -11.71 23.36
C ARG A 331 -3.90 -11.94 23.71
N GLY A 332 -4.56 -11.01 24.41
CA GLY A 332 -6.00 -11.04 24.64
C GLY A 332 -6.84 -11.08 23.34
N ASN A 333 -6.27 -10.62 22.23
CA ASN A 333 -6.90 -10.61 20.91
C ASN A 333 -6.56 -11.88 20.08
N ALA A 334 -5.76 -12.83 20.60
CA ALA A 334 -5.23 -13.96 19.83
C ALA A 334 -6.30 -14.95 19.36
N VAL A 335 -7.48 -14.98 19.97
CA VAL A 335 -8.60 -15.81 19.52
C VAL A 335 -9.09 -15.36 18.13
N ASN A 336 -9.08 -14.07 17.85
CA ASN A 336 -9.51 -13.48 16.59
C ASN A 336 -8.34 -13.24 15.62
N PHE A 337 -7.12 -13.13 16.15
CA PHE A 337 -5.89 -12.87 15.41
C PHE A 337 -4.80 -13.87 15.83
N PRO A 338 -4.85 -15.12 15.33
CA PRO A 338 -3.96 -16.20 15.79
C PRO A 338 -2.46 -15.92 15.61
N THR A 339 -2.08 -15.05 14.71
CA THR A 339 -0.68 -14.62 14.48
C THR A 339 -0.08 -13.88 15.68
N ILE A 340 -0.91 -13.28 16.54
CA ILE A 340 -0.47 -12.58 17.76
C ILE A 340 0.06 -13.56 18.83
N ARG A 341 -0.22 -14.86 18.73
CA ARG A 341 0.24 -15.86 19.69
C ARG A 341 1.75 -16.06 19.72
N THR A 342 2.44 -15.71 18.63
CA THR A 342 3.90 -15.76 18.60
C THR A 342 4.43 -14.45 19.18
N ALA A 343 5.01 -14.57 20.39
CA ALA A 343 5.69 -13.44 21.04
C ALA A 343 6.68 -12.77 20.07
N GLY A 344 6.61 -11.45 19.94
CA GLY A 344 7.62 -10.66 19.25
C GLY A 344 7.19 -9.92 17.99
N ILE A 345 5.94 -10.06 17.52
CA ILE A 345 5.42 -9.17 16.46
C ILE A 345 4.68 -8.01 17.14
N THR A 346 5.39 -7.29 17.96
CA THR A 346 4.90 -6.00 18.37
C THR A 346 5.35 -5.01 17.32
N PRO A 347 4.44 -4.28 16.71
CA PRO A 347 4.80 -3.38 15.63
C PRO A 347 5.50 -2.16 16.22
N ASN A 348 6.84 -2.17 16.23
CA ASN A 348 7.64 -1.00 16.60
C ASN A 348 7.18 0.26 15.86
N HIS A 349 6.81 0.13 14.58
CA HIS A 349 6.25 1.19 13.78
C HIS A 349 4.90 1.71 14.31
N ALA A 350 4.03 0.82 14.81
CA ALA A 350 2.74 1.22 15.38
C ALA A 350 2.93 2.00 16.69
N MET A 351 3.81 1.53 17.57
CA MET A 351 4.09 2.20 18.83
C MET A 351 4.74 3.57 18.61
N ARG A 352 5.71 3.66 17.68
CA ARG A 352 6.29 4.94 17.27
C ARG A 352 5.20 5.90 16.78
N ARG A 353 4.32 5.43 15.89
CA ARG A 353 3.19 6.23 15.36
C ARG A 353 2.25 6.71 16.47
N ALA A 354 1.93 5.84 17.42
CA ALA A 354 1.12 6.20 18.57
C ALA A 354 1.73 7.37 19.38
N TYR A 355 3.05 7.31 19.63
CA TYR A 355 3.76 8.37 20.32
C TYR A 355 3.84 9.66 19.52
N GLU A 356 4.03 9.59 18.19
CA GLU A 356 3.99 10.77 17.32
C GLU A 356 2.64 11.49 17.42
N ILE A 357 1.53 10.75 17.51
CA ILE A 357 0.20 11.32 17.71
C ILE A 357 0.06 11.92 19.11
N LEU A 358 0.48 11.18 20.15
CA LEU A 358 0.38 11.63 21.55
C LEU A 358 1.25 12.85 21.84
N ASP A 359 2.39 12.99 21.16
CA ASP A 359 3.27 14.16 21.21
C ASP A 359 2.74 15.37 20.37
N GLY A 360 1.63 15.19 19.64
CA GLY A 360 1.08 16.23 18.74
C GLY A 360 1.90 16.48 17.47
N LYS A 361 2.83 15.57 17.12
CA LYS A 361 3.64 15.65 15.90
C LYS A 361 2.86 15.32 14.63
N VAL A 362 1.73 14.66 14.80
CA VAL A 362 0.80 14.26 13.75
C VAL A 362 -0.59 14.78 14.11
N LYS A 363 -1.23 15.43 13.12
CA LYS A 363 -2.57 16.04 13.29
C LYS A 363 -3.60 15.34 12.39
#